data_51ab8750110e5161db2ae6d95b75326b
#
_entry.id   51ab8750110e5161db2ae6d95b75326b
#
_cell.length_a   1.000
_cell.length_b   1.000
_cell.length_c   1.000
_cell.angle_alpha   90.00
_cell.angle_beta   90.00
_cell.angle_gamma   90.00
#
_symmetry.space_group_name_H-M   'P 1'
#
loop_
_entity.id
_entity.type
_entity.pdbx_description
1 polymer ?
#
loop_
_entity_poly.entity_id
_entity_poly.type
_entity_poly.pdbx_seq_one_letter_code
_entity_poly.pdbx_strand_id
1 'polypeptide(L)'
;MFDLHRLRLLRELKHRGTLAAVAAALSYAPSSVSQQLSQLEAEVGVPLLEPAGRRVRLTEQAEILVAHTEAVLERLERAEADIATSLSDLTGTLRVASFQTAALALVPTALGLLRDRHPQLRVHITHMEPEKALPALLARDFDLVLAEEYPGNPNPRPSELEQEDLLDDPLRLALPHLADGQDTDGPMAALRSLDGHAWVMEPEGTAARHWAMTLCRNAGFEPDVRFETTDLLLHLRLVEQQHAAAFLPDLVWDGHSPTVTLRQLPRGQRARRISTVVRRGGSRHPAVLACRDALLHAVTLRSGRAEGGTPRTHFERGSAKP
;
A
#
# COMPACT_ATOMS: atom_id res chain seq x y z
N MET A 1 18.21 -34.28 6.21
CA MET A 1 18.03 -32.82 6.49
C MET A 1 17.14 -32.29 5.37
N PHE A 2 16.09 -31.55 5.67
CA PHE A 2 15.19 -31.01 4.66
C PHE A 2 15.90 -30.01 3.75
N ASP A 3 15.59 -30.07 2.46
CA ASP A 3 16.11 -29.13 1.47
C ASP A 3 15.37 -27.76 1.59
N LEU A 4 16.12 -26.68 1.83
CA LEU A 4 15.56 -25.34 2.00
C LEU A 4 14.79 -24.85 0.76
N HIS A 5 15.23 -25.25 -0.43
CA HIS A 5 14.53 -24.89 -1.67
C HIS A 5 13.13 -25.53 -1.71
N ARG A 6 12.98 -26.80 -1.33
CA ARG A 6 11.69 -27.47 -1.26
C ARG A 6 10.79 -26.93 -0.19
N LEU A 7 11.36 -26.58 0.98
CA LEU A 7 10.64 -25.88 2.04
C LEU A 7 10.09 -24.54 1.55
N ARG A 8 10.87 -23.78 0.78
CA ARG A 8 10.41 -22.53 0.15
C ARG A 8 9.27 -22.78 -0.85
N LEU A 9 9.32 -23.82 -1.65
CA LEU A 9 8.23 -24.15 -2.58
C LEU A 9 6.92 -24.46 -1.85
N LEU A 10 6.97 -25.20 -0.74
CA LEU A 10 5.79 -25.48 0.09
C LEU A 10 5.20 -24.20 0.69
N ARG A 11 6.05 -23.32 1.20
CA ARG A 11 5.67 -22.00 1.70
C ARG A 11 5.06 -21.12 0.60
N GLU A 12 5.68 -21.06 -0.58
CA GLU A 12 5.14 -20.32 -1.72
C GLU A 12 3.75 -20.83 -2.11
N LEU A 13 3.51 -22.16 -2.02
CA LEU A 13 2.20 -22.72 -2.28
C LEU A 13 1.16 -22.24 -1.28
N LYS A 14 1.50 -22.09 -0.01
CA LYS A 14 0.62 -21.49 1.02
C LYS A 14 0.19 -20.08 0.62
N HIS A 15 1.15 -19.23 0.24
CA HIS A 15 0.87 -17.81 -0.05
C HIS A 15 0.21 -17.57 -1.42
N ARG A 16 0.51 -18.40 -2.42
CA ARG A 16 0.01 -18.24 -3.79
C ARG A 16 -1.20 -19.10 -4.13
N GLY A 17 -1.50 -20.09 -3.30
CA GLY A 17 -2.70 -20.92 -3.36
C GLY A 17 -2.74 -21.98 -4.45
N THR A 18 -1.87 -21.93 -5.48
CA THR A 18 -1.83 -22.94 -6.56
C THR A 18 -0.43 -23.26 -7.03
N LEU A 19 -0.20 -24.51 -7.47
CA LEU A 19 1.08 -24.93 -8.06
C LEU A 19 1.44 -24.12 -9.31
N ALA A 20 0.46 -23.77 -10.13
CA ALA A 20 0.66 -22.95 -11.31
C ALA A 20 1.13 -21.52 -10.97
N ALA A 21 0.58 -20.92 -9.92
CA ALA A 21 1.02 -19.59 -9.46
C ALA A 21 2.44 -19.64 -8.88
N VAL A 22 2.79 -20.69 -8.13
CA VAL A 22 4.17 -20.90 -7.65
C VAL A 22 5.13 -21.05 -8.82
N ALA A 23 4.79 -21.88 -9.81
CA ALA A 23 5.60 -22.13 -10.98
C ALA A 23 5.85 -20.86 -11.81
N ALA A 24 4.78 -20.07 -12.05
CA ALA A 24 4.88 -18.79 -12.75
C ALA A 24 5.79 -17.80 -12.02
N ALA A 25 5.63 -17.65 -10.69
CA ALA A 25 6.39 -16.71 -9.90
C ALA A 25 7.88 -17.04 -9.80
N LEU A 26 8.21 -18.34 -9.79
CA LEU A 26 9.59 -18.80 -9.63
C LEU A 26 10.25 -19.21 -10.96
N SER A 27 9.57 -18.99 -12.10
CA SER A 27 10.02 -19.36 -13.44
C SER A 27 10.31 -20.87 -13.59
N TYR A 28 9.47 -21.72 -12.96
CA TYR A 28 9.51 -23.17 -13.07
C TYR A 28 8.37 -23.70 -13.95
N ALA A 29 8.51 -24.96 -14.40
CA ALA A 29 7.37 -25.69 -14.92
C ALA A 29 6.49 -26.19 -13.75
N PRO A 30 5.15 -26.19 -13.87
CA PRO A 30 4.26 -26.72 -12.81
C PRO A 30 4.56 -28.17 -12.40
N SER A 31 4.99 -29.00 -13.36
CA SER A 31 5.42 -30.37 -13.09
C SER A 31 6.67 -30.45 -12.20
N SER A 32 7.62 -29.53 -12.38
CA SER A 32 8.83 -29.46 -11.54
C SER A 32 8.49 -29.10 -10.11
N VAL A 33 7.58 -28.12 -9.90
CA VAL A 33 7.11 -27.75 -8.55
C VAL A 33 6.44 -28.93 -7.88
N SER A 34 5.53 -29.63 -8.59
CA SER A 34 4.86 -30.83 -8.06
C SER A 34 5.87 -31.93 -7.70
N GLN A 35 6.85 -32.20 -8.55
CA GLN A 35 7.89 -33.20 -8.29
C GLN A 35 8.73 -32.86 -7.06
N GLN A 36 9.14 -31.59 -6.89
CA GLN A 36 9.91 -31.15 -5.74
C GLN A 36 9.12 -31.26 -4.43
N LEU A 37 7.81 -30.95 -4.46
CA LEU A 37 6.95 -31.12 -3.30
C LEU A 37 6.73 -32.59 -2.95
N SER A 38 6.56 -33.47 -3.95
CA SER A 38 6.48 -34.92 -3.71
C SER A 38 7.79 -35.48 -3.13
N GLN A 39 8.95 -34.95 -3.52
CA GLN A 39 10.22 -35.30 -2.90
C GLN A 39 10.28 -34.82 -1.44
N LEU A 40 9.76 -33.63 -1.14
CA LEU A 40 9.67 -33.14 0.24
C LEU A 40 8.78 -34.06 1.09
N GLU A 41 7.63 -34.50 0.57
CA GLU A 41 6.77 -35.46 1.24
C GLU A 41 7.53 -36.78 1.57
N ALA A 42 8.31 -37.27 0.63
CA ALA A 42 9.15 -38.47 0.84
C ALA A 42 10.23 -38.24 1.91
N GLU A 43 10.83 -37.03 1.98
CA GLU A 43 11.82 -36.68 3.00
C GLU A 43 11.20 -36.51 4.40
N VAL A 44 9.99 -35.97 4.47
CA VAL A 44 9.24 -35.77 5.72
C VAL A 44 8.60 -37.08 6.21
N GLY A 45 8.25 -37.97 5.26
CA GLY A 45 7.63 -39.27 5.52
C GLY A 45 6.13 -39.21 5.76
N VAL A 46 5.47 -38.04 5.48
CA VAL A 46 4.03 -37.87 5.58
C VAL A 46 3.51 -37.02 4.43
N PRO A 47 2.24 -37.17 4.00
CA PRO A 47 1.62 -36.29 3.04
C PRO A 47 1.62 -34.84 3.53
N LEU A 48 2.03 -33.91 2.67
CA LEU A 48 1.98 -32.48 2.92
C LEU A 48 0.86 -31.79 2.14
N LEU A 49 0.37 -32.46 1.08
CA LEU A 49 -0.70 -31.97 0.25
C LEU A 49 -1.85 -32.98 0.20
N GLU A 50 -3.07 -32.48 0.20
CA GLU A 50 -4.28 -33.26 0.02
C GLU A 50 -5.16 -32.68 -1.10
N PRO A 51 -5.90 -33.52 -1.84
CA PRO A 51 -6.81 -33.07 -2.87
C PRO A 51 -7.95 -32.20 -2.30
N ALA A 52 -8.22 -31.07 -2.94
CA ALA A 52 -9.34 -30.19 -2.64
C ALA A 52 -10.09 -29.82 -3.94
N GLY A 53 -10.87 -30.74 -4.45
CA GLY A 53 -11.50 -30.63 -5.76
C GLY A 53 -10.47 -30.61 -6.89
N ARG A 54 -10.40 -29.52 -7.65
CA ARG A 54 -9.38 -29.31 -8.71
C ARG A 54 -8.08 -28.66 -8.20
N ARG A 55 -7.98 -28.41 -6.90
CA ARG A 55 -6.80 -27.76 -6.26
C ARG A 55 -6.19 -28.72 -5.25
N VAL A 56 -5.07 -28.31 -4.69
CA VAL A 56 -4.46 -28.96 -3.53
C VAL A 56 -4.57 -28.03 -2.32
N ARG A 57 -4.67 -28.62 -1.14
CA ARG A 57 -4.64 -27.93 0.15
C ARG A 57 -3.48 -28.49 0.98
N LEU A 58 -2.91 -27.66 1.83
CA LEU A 58 -1.88 -28.08 2.77
C LEU A 58 -2.53 -28.94 3.88
N THR A 59 -1.83 -29.99 4.28
CA THR A 59 -2.19 -30.79 5.48
C THR A 59 -1.76 -30.03 6.75
N GLU A 60 -2.22 -30.46 7.92
CA GLU A 60 -1.78 -29.92 9.21
C GLU A 60 -0.25 -30.03 9.38
N GLN A 61 0.34 -31.15 8.94
CA GLN A 61 1.80 -31.36 8.95
C GLN A 61 2.53 -30.38 8.04
N ALA A 62 1.95 -30.04 6.89
CA ALA A 62 2.49 -29.02 6.01
C ALA A 62 2.42 -27.62 6.65
N GLU A 63 1.34 -27.27 7.33
CA GLU A 63 1.23 -25.98 8.05
C GLU A 63 2.27 -25.85 9.16
N ILE A 64 2.50 -26.93 9.93
CA ILE A 64 3.58 -26.99 10.94
C ILE A 64 4.95 -26.76 10.28
N LEU A 65 5.21 -27.46 9.15
CA LEU A 65 6.48 -27.35 8.45
C LEU A 65 6.69 -25.95 7.85
N VAL A 66 5.62 -25.34 7.34
CA VAL A 66 5.67 -23.95 6.84
C VAL A 66 5.97 -22.97 7.97
N ALA A 67 5.37 -23.12 9.16
CA ALA A 67 5.66 -22.26 10.30
C ALA A 67 7.16 -22.31 10.71
N HIS A 68 7.74 -23.50 10.73
CA HIS A 68 9.19 -23.65 10.96
C HIS A 68 10.03 -23.08 9.81
N THR A 69 9.58 -23.24 8.58
CA THR A 69 10.24 -22.66 7.39
C THR A 69 10.28 -21.14 7.47
N GLU A 70 9.18 -20.48 7.87
CA GLU A 70 9.15 -19.03 8.09
C GLU A 70 10.22 -18.58 9.11
N ALA A 71 10.34 -19.28 10.24
CA ALA A 71 11.35 -18.97 11.24
C ALA A 71 12.79 -19.11 10.70
N VAL A 72 13.04 -20.12 9.87
CA VAL A 72 14.36 -20.30 9.21
C VAL A 72 14.61 -19.15 8.23
N LEU A 73 13.62 -18.79 7.41
CA LEU A 73 13.75 -17.72 6.43
C LEU A 73 13.92 -16.34 7.10
N GLU A 74 13.23 -16.08 8.20
CA GLU A 74 13.45 -14.89 9.03
C GLU A 74 14.90 -14.81 9.54
N ARG A 75 15.45 -15.95 9.97
CA ARG A 75 16.84 -16.00 10.43
C ARG A 75 17.83 -15.71 9.32
N LEU A 76 17.56 -16.20 8.12
CA LEU A 76 18.39 -15.91 6.93
C LEU A 76 18.31 -14.44 6.54
N GLU A 77 17.12 -13.81 6.55
CA GLU A 77 16.98 -12.37 6.30
C GLU A 77 17.77 -11.52 7.31
N ARG A 78 17.75 -11.92 8.60
CA ARG A 78 18.60 -11.25 9.60
C ARG A 78 20.08 -11.38 9.28
N ALA A 79 20.53 -12.57 8.87
CA ALA A 79 21.92 -12.79 8.48
C ALA A 79 22.31 -11.94 7.24
N GLU A 80 21.42 -11.84 6.25
CA GLU A 80 21.61 -10.97 5.08
C GLU A 80 21.73 -9.50 5.50
N ALA A 81 20.86 -9.05 6.43
CA ALA A 81 20.92 -7.68 6.97
C ALA A 81 22.21 -7.43 7.75
N ASP A 82 22.67 -8.38 8.58
CA ASP A 82 23.92 -8.27 9.34
C ASP A 82 25.13 -8.20 8.40
N ILE A 83 25.16 -9.02 7.35
CA ILE A 83 26.20 -8.97 6.32
C ILE A 83 26.17 -7.63 5.60
N ALA A 84 24.99 -7.16 5.15
CA ALA A 84 24.86 -5.87 4.46
C ALA A 84 25.31 -4.71 5.36
N THR A 85 25.05 -4.78 6.66
CA THR A 85 25.50 -3.77 7.64
C THR A 85 27.01 -3.74 7.82
N SER A 86 27.70 -4.86 7.56
CA SER A 86 29.16 -4.94 7.65
C SER A 86 29.91 -4.31 6.46
N LEU A 87 29.17 -3.99 5.38
CA LEU A 87 29.74 -3.38 4.18
C LEU A 87 29.78 -1.85 4.31
N SER A 88 30.78 -1.22 3.70
CA SER A 88 30.93 0.24 3.69
C SER A 88 29.92 0.94 2.80
N ASP A 89 29.51 0.28 1.71
CA ASP A 89 28.64 0.84 0.69
C ASP A 89 27.34 0.07 0.60
N LEU A 90 26.22 0.80 0.48
CA LEU A 90 24.92 0.20 0.26
C LEU A 90 24.72 -0.06 -1.23
N THR A 91 24.72 -1.34 -1.59
CA THR A 91 24.62 -1.83 -2.97
C THR A 91 23.43 -2.77 -3.15
N GLY A 92 23.19 -3.22 -4.38
CA GLY A 92 22.16 -4.19 -4.69
C GLY A 92 20.84 -3.58 -5.15
N THR A 93 19.74 -4.31 -5.00
CA THR A 93 18.41 -3.91 -5.47
C THR A 93 17.40 -3.97 -4.33
N LEU A 94 16.65 -2.88 -4.15
CA LEU A 94 15.49 -2.80 -3.25
C LEU A 94 14.21 -2.74 -4.11
N ARG A 95 13.32 -3.71 -3.94
CA ARG A 95 12.03 -3.79 -4.65
C ARG A 95 10.93 -3.28 -3.72
N VAL A 96 10.26 -2.21 -4.14
CA VAL A 96 9.23 -1.53 -3.36
C VAL A 96 7.91 -1.55 -4.11
N ALA A 97 6.84 -1.97 -3.45
CA ALA A 97 5.48 -1.76 -3.93
C ALA A 97 4.85 -0.55 -3.25
N SER A 98 4.08 0.22 -3.99
CA SER A 98 3.41 1.42 -3.51
C SER A 98 2.08 1.63 -4.22
N PHE A 99 1.05 2.02 -3.49
CA PHE A 99 -0.19 2.50 -4.08
C PHE A 99 -0.02 3.92 -4.67
N GLN A 100 -0.98 4.34 -5.50
CA GLN A 100 -0.84 5.51 -6.39
C GLN A 100 -0.41 6.79 -5.68
N THR A 101 -1.14 7.25 -4.67
CA THR A 101 -0.90 8.58 -4.08
C THR A 101 0.42 8.65 -3.30
N ALA A 102 0.84 7.57 -2.65
CA ALA A 102 2.16 7.51 -2.02
C ALA A 102 3.27 7.48 -3.09
N ALA A 103 3.05 6.75 -4.20
CA ALA A 103 3.98 6.72 -5.31
C ALA A 103 4.16 8.11 -5.95
N LEU A 104 3.09 8.90 -6.07
CA LEU A 104 3.16 10.25 -6.63
C LEU A 104 3.79 11.26 -5.66
N ALA A 105 3.33 11.27 -4.41
CA ALA A 105 3.66 12.35 -3.47
C ALA A 105 4.98 12.14 -2.70
N LEU A 106 5.40 10.90 -2.45
CA LEU A 106 6.52 10.59 -1.57
C LEU A 106 7.73 9.98 -2.30
N VAL A 107 7.45 9.04 -3.21
CA VAL A 107 8.50 8.23 -3.84
C VAL A 107 9.49 9.07 -4.66
N PRO A 108 9.12 10.07 -5.49
CA PRO A 108 10.08 10.83 -6.27
C PRO A 108 11.12 11.55 -5.40
N THR A 109 10.69 12.17 -4.30
CA THR A 109 11.59 12.83 -3.35
C THR A 109 12.49 11.82 -2.65
N ALA A 110 11.94 10.69 -2.20
CA ALA A 110 12.72 9.64 -1.55
C ALA A 110 13.76 9.03 -2.50
N LEU A 111 13.43 8.81 -3.77
CA LEU A 111 14.38 8.34 -4.80
C LEU A 111 15.51 9.32 -5.05
N GLY A 112 15.23 10.64 -5.06
CA GLY A 112 16.26 11.67 -5.15
C GLY A 112 17.28 11.54 -4.02
N LEU A 113 16.79 11.45 -2.77
CA LEU A 113 17.64 11.30 -1.58
C LEU A 113 18.46 10.01 -1.60
N LEU A 114 17.83 8.89 -1.98
CA LEU A 114 18.52 7.60 -2.08
C LEU A 114 19.61 7.60 -3.14
N ARG A 115 19.35 8.18 -4.31
CA ARG A 115 20.33 8.31 -5.38
C ARG A 115 21.54 9.12 -4.94
N ASP A 116 21.32 10.24 -4.21
CA ASP A 116 22.38 11.14 -3.80
C ASP A 116 23.24 10.57 -2.66
N ARG A 117 22.61 9.81 -1.73
CA ARG A 117 23.31 9.20 -0.58
C ARG A 117 23.86 7.80 -0.85
N HIS A 118 23.18 7.03 -1.71
CA HIS A 118 23.46 5.61 -1.99
C HIS A 118 23.44 5.32 -3.50
N PRO A 119 24.37 5.86 -4.29
CA PRO A 119 24.34 5.80 -5.76
C PRO A 119 24.43 4.38 -6.34
N GLN A 120 24.90 3.41 -5.54
CA GLN A 120 25.00 2.00 -5.95
C GLN A 120 23.74 1.18 -5.59
N LEU A 121 22.79 1.75 -4.85
CA LEU A 121 21.53 1.11 -4.55
C LEU A 121 20.55 1.32 -5.72
N ARG A 122 20.06 0.22 -6.30
CA ARG A 122 19.00 0.26 -7.32
C ARG A 122 17.65 0.08 -6.65
N VAL A 123 16.76 1.07 -6.80
CA VAL A 123 15.40 0.98 -6.26
C VAL A 123 14.43 0.74 -7.41
N HIS A 124 13.67 -0.33 -7.32
CA HIS A 124 12.60 -0.66 -8.26
C HIS A 124 11.25 -0.38 -7.58
N ILE A 125 10.43 0.46 -8.22
CA ILE A 125 9.09 0.79 -7.72
C ILE A 125 8.06 0.12 -8.62
N THR A 126 7.10 -0.56 -7.99
CA THR A 126 5.94 -1.14 -8.67
C THR A 126 4.66 -0.57 -8.06
N HIS A 127 3.78 -0.03 -8.92
CA HIS A 127 2.45 0.38 -8.48
C HIS A 127 1.60 -0.86 -8.21
N MET A 128 1.15 -1.02 -6.97
CA MET A 128 0.33 -2.15 -6.54
C MET A 128 -0.42 -1.81 -5.26
N GLU A 129 -1.72 -2.12 -5.23
CA GLU A 129 -2.56 -1.91 -4.06
C GLU A 129 -2.21 -2.89 -2.92
N PRO A 130 -2.37 -2.49 -1.64
CA PRO A 130 -1.95 -3.28 -0.48
C PRO A 130 -2.51 -4.69 -0.44
N GLU A 131 -3.75 -4.92 -0.89
CA GLU A 131 -4.40 -6.23 -0.92
C GLU A 131 -3.65 -7.26 -1.78
N LYS A 132 -2.92 -6.79 -2.79
CA LYS A 132 -2.05 -7.62 -3.64
C LYS A 132 -0.59 -7.54 -3.22
N ALA A 133 -0.14 -6.37 -2.77
CA ALA A 133 1.25 -6.12 -2.42
C ALA A 133 1.67 -6.86 -1.15
N LEU A 134 0.82 -6.95 -0.11
CA LEU A 134 1.15 -7.64 1.13
C LEU A 134 1.32 -9.16 0.95
N PRO A 135 0.45 -9.88 0.24
CA PRO A 135 0.72 -11.27 -0.13
C PRO A 135 1.99 -11.45 -0.97
N ALA A 136 2.26 -10.53 -1.92
CA ALA A 136 3.47 -10.55 -2.73
C ALA A 136 4.75 -10.25 -1.93
N LEU A 137 4.67 -9.42 -0.88
CA LEU A 137 5.76 -9.20 0.09
C LEU A 137 6.09 -10.49 0.85
N LEU A 138 5.06 -11.20 1.33
CA LEU A 138 5.23 -12.52 1.95
C LEU A 138 5.86 -13.51 0.97
N ALA A 139 5.44 -13.50 -0.29
CA ALA A 139 6.01 -14.33 -1.35
C ALA A 139 7.39 -13.86 -1.87
N ARG A 140 8.01 -12.85 -1.24
CA ARG A 140 9.35 -12.31 -1.57
C ARG A 140 9.47 -11.63 -2.93
N ASP A 141 8.37 -11.19 -3.52
CA ASP A 141 8.39 -10.41 -4.76
C ASP A 141 8.86 -8.97 -4.48
N PHE A 142 8.61 -8.47 -3.27
CA PHE A 142 9.03 -7.15 -2.78
C PHE A 142 9.84 -7.26 -1.49
N ASP A 143 10.58 -6.20 -1.18
CA ASP A 143 11.38 -6.07 0.03
C ASP A 143 10.73 -5.08 1.01
N LEU A 144 9.98 -4.10 0.49
CA LEU A 144 9.20 -3.13 1.25
C LEU A 144 7.89 -2.84 0.51
N VAL A 145 6.80 -2.67 1.27
CA VAL A 145 5.48 -2.24 0.76
C VAL A 145 5.07 -0.97 1.49
N LEU A 146 4.65 0.05 0.74
CA LEU A 146 3.85 1.15 1.27
C LEU A 146 2.41 0.69 1.32
N ALA A 147 1.82 0.63 2.50
CA ALA A 147 0.46 0.19 2.74
C ALA A 147 -0.35 1.30 3.40
N GLU A 148 -1.65 1.26 3.20
CA GLU A 148 -2.60 2.17 3.81
C GLU A 148 -3.67 1.41 4.61
N GLU A 149 -4.13 2.01 5.69
CA GLU A 149 -5.21 1.49 6.53
C GLU A 149 -6.29 2.55 6.67
N TYR A 150 -7.52 2.19 6.36
CA TYR A 150 -8.68 3.05 6.54
C TYR A 150 -9.29 2.89 7.93
N PRO A 151 -9.94 3.92 8.49
CA PRO A 151 -10.59 3.84 9.80
C PRO A 151 -11.57 2.66 9.89
N GLY A 152 -11.39 1.82 10.92
CA GLY A 152 -12.21 0.62 11.11
C GLY A 152 -11.88 -0.57 10.20
N ASN A 153 -10.90 -0.44 9.29
CA ASN A 153 -10.48 -1.49 8.37
C ASN A 153 -8.95 -1.67 8.41
N PRO A 154 -8.41 -2.21 9.50
CA PRO A 154 -6.97 -2.48 9.58
C PRO A 154 -6.59 -3.60 8.61
N ASN A 155 -5.40 -3.48 8.03
CA ASN A 155 -4.82 -4.56 7.23
C ASN A 155 -4.60 -5.81 8.09
N PRO A 156 -4.69 -7.02 7.50
CA PRO A 156 -4.23 -8.23 8.17
C PRO A 156 -2.77 -8.05 8.62
N ARG A 157 -2.48 -8.40 9.88
CA ARG A 157 -1.13 -8.32 10.47
C ARG A 157 -0.57 -9.72 10.74
N PRO A 158 -0.15 -10.44 9.69
CA PRO A 158 0.52 -11.73 9.89
C PRO A 158 1.75 -11.55 10.77
N SER A 159 2.05 -12.56 11.57
CA SER A 159 3.23 -12.55 12.46
C SER A 159 4.55 -12.43 11.70
N GLU A 160 4.54 -12.74 10.43
CA GLU A 160 5.66 -12.69 9.50
C GLU A 160 5.98 -11.29 8.96
N LEU A 161 5.13 -10.30 9.23
CA LEU A 161 5.31 -8.91 8.80
C LEU A 161 5.62 -7.99 9.96
N GLU A 162 6.40 -6.95 9.70
CA GLU A 162 6.68 -5.83 10.57
C GLU A 162 6.25 -4.54 9.88
N GLN A 163 5.49 -3.71 10.60
CA GLN A 163 4.94 -2.47 10.10
C GLN A 163 5.46 -1.30 10.92
N GLU A 164 5.83 -0.21 10.25
CA GLU A 164 6.16 1.08 10.85
C GLU A 164 5.29 2.17 10.25
N ASP A 165 4.64 2.95 11.12
CA ASP A 165 3.81 4.07 10.71
C ASP A 165 4.66 5.15 10.05
N LEU A 166 4.18 5.72 8.94
CA LEU A 166 4.87 6.75 8.17
C LEU A 166 4.16 8.11 8.31
N LEU A 167 2.85 8.17 8.07
CA LEU A 167 2.04 9.37 8.24
C LEU A 167 0.55 9.03 8.34
N ASP A 168 -0.22 9.95 8.91
CA ASP A 168 -1.68 10.00 8.77
C ASP A 168 -2.03 10.97 7.63
N ASP A 169 -2.72 10.46 6.60
CA ASP A 169 -3.10 11.21 5.40
C ASP A 169 -4.59 11.60 5.49
N PRO A 170 -4.93 12.90 5.59
CA PRO A 170 -6.31 13.34 5.74
C PRO A 170 -7.20 12.90 4.58
N LEU A 171 -8.40 12.42 4.92
CA LEU A 171 -9.45 12.05 3.98
C LEU A 171 -10.51 13.16 3.93
N ARG A 172 -10.96 13.49 2.72
CA ARG A 172 -11.95 14.55 2.45
C ARG A 172 -13.10 14.00 1.62
N LEU A 173 -14.28 14.54 1.84
CA LEU A 173 -15.37 14.44 0.90
C LEU A 173 -15.16 15.50 -0.20
N ALA A 174 -14.96 15.04 -1.43
CA ALA A 174 -14.79 15.90 -2.60
C ALA A 174 -16.11 16.00 -3.37
N LEU A 175 -16.55 17.24 -3.59
CA LEU A 175 -17.79 17.57 -4.25
C LEU A 175 -17.52 18.37 -5.50
N PRO A 176 -18.35 18.23 -6.55
CA PRO A 176 -18.39 19.19 -7.63
C PRO A 176 -18.52 20.61 -7.07
N HIS A 177 -18.01 21.60 -7.78
CA HIS A 177 -18.13 23.00 -7.36
C HIS A 177 -19.62 23.36 -7.33
N LEU A 178 -20.23 23.23 -6.17
CA LEU A 178 -21.60 23.69 -5.95
C LEU A 178 -21.52 25.21 -5.72
N ALA A 179 -22.38 25.95 -6.41
CA ALA A 179 -22.53 27.37 -6.18
C ALA A 179 -22.72 27.66 -4.69
N ASP A 180 -22.04 28.68 -4.17
CA ASP A 180 -22.04 29.13 -2.79
C ASP A 180 -23.44 29.06 -2.17
N GLY A 181 -23.60 28.40 -1.04
CA GLY A 181 -24.80 28.53 -0.22
C GLY A 181 -25.34 27.33 0.53
N GLN A 182 -24.82 26.14 0.41
CA GLN A 182 -25.24 25.04 1.29
C GLN A 182 -24.19 24.75 2.36
N ASP A 183 -24.16 25.63 3.35
CA ASP A 183 -23.53 25.31 4.64
C ASP A 183 -24.42 24.27 5.32
N THR A 184 -24.11 23.02 5.13
CA THR A 184 -24.84 21.92 5.78
C THR A 184 -24.42 21.85 7.24
N ASP A 185 -25.38 21.56 8.14
CA ASP A 185 -25.20 21.47 9.60
C ASP A 185 -24.22 20.31 10.00
N GLY A 186 -22.99 20.33 9.47
CA GLY A 186 -21.90 19.45 9.82
C GLY A 186 -21.64 18.29 8.84
N PRO A 187 -20.56 17.52 9.08
CA PRO A 187 -20.03 16.53 8.14
C PRO A 187 -21.01 15.41 7.75
N MET A 188 -21.84 14.94 8.69
CA MET A 188 -22.84 13.90 8.41
C MET A 188 -24.01 14.44 7.59
N ALA A 189 -24.41 15.69 7.75
CA ALA A 189 -25.45 16.31 6.94
C ALA A 189 -24.95 16.53 5.51
N ALA A 190 -23.70 16.97 5.34
CA ALA A 190 -23.06 17.08 4.02
C ALA A 190 -23.01 15.73 3.28
N LEU A 191 -22.77 14.64 4.00
CA LEU A 191 -22.75 13.30 3.41
C LEU A 191 -24.16 12.84 3.03
N ARG A 192 -25.16 13.04 3.90
CA ARG A 192 -26.57 12.70 3.63
C ARG A 192 -27.16 13.46 2.43
N SER A 193 -26.72 14.69 2.19
CA SER A 193 -27.22 15.47 1.03
C SER A 193 -26.81 14.87 -0.31
N LEU A 194 -25.92 13.86 -0.30
CA LEU A 194 -25.48 13.15 -1.51
C LEU A 194 -26.28 11.85 -1.76
N ASP A 195 -27.35 11.60 -1.03
CA ASP A 195 -28.27 10.52 -1.37
C ASP A 195 -28.82 10.72 -2.80
N GLY A 196 -28.75 9.65 -3.61
CA GLY A 196 -29.11 9.69 -5.03
C GLY A 196 -28.08 10.35 -5.97
N HIS A 197 -26.95 10.86 -5.48
CA HIS A 197 -25.87 11.35 -6.34
C HIS A 197 -25.00 10.17 -6.83
N ALA A 198 -24.41 10.37 -8.03
CA ALA A 198 -23.43 9.42 -8.57
C ALA A 198 -22.11 9.49 -7.77
N TRP A 199 -21.49 8.34 -7.57
CA TRP A 199 -20.21 8.20 -6.89
C TRP A 199 -19.16 7.54 -7.79
N VAL A 200 -17.91 7.98 -7.61
CA VAL A 200 -16.75 7.21 -8.02
C VAL A 200 -16.07 6.63 -6.77
N MET A 201 -15.79 5.35 -6.80
CA MET A 201 -15.14 4.61 -5.72
C MET A 201 -14.12 3.63 -6.28
N GLU A 202 -13.28 3.11 -5.39
CA GLU A 202 -12.39 2.01 -5.75
C GLU A 202 -13.17 0.70 -5.99
N PRO A 203 -12.55 -0.29 -6.67
CA PRO A 203 -13.19 -1.59 -6.94
C PRO A 203 -13.63 -2.33 -5.69
N GLU A 204 -14.62 -3.19 -5.84
CA GLU A 204 -15.04 -4.09 -4.77
C GLU A 204 -13.86 -4.97 -4.30
N GLY A 205 -13.80 -5.21 -2.99
CA GLY A 205 -12.74 -5.98 -2.35
C GLY A 205 -11.54 -5.14 -1.87
N THR A 206 -11.48 -3.83 -2.16
CA THR A 206 -10.49 -2.93 -1.56
C THR A 206 -10.94 -2.41 -0.20
N ALA A 207 -9.98 -2.12 0.69
CA ALA A 207 -10.24 -1.52 2.00
C ALA A 207 -10.90 -0.14 1.86
N ALA A 208 -10.47 0.65 0.88
CA ALA A 208 -11.05 1.95 0.55
C ALA A 208 -12.54 1.85 0.19
N ARG A 209 -12.91 0.90 -0.70
CA ARG A 209 -14.31 0.68 -1.05
C ARG A 209 -15.15 0.28 0.15
N HIS A 210 -14.67 -0.68 0.95
CA HIS A 210 -15.41 -1.14 2.13
C HIS A 210 -15.64 -0.01 3.13
N TRP A 211 -14.62 0.80 3.40
CA TRP A 211 -14.70 1.97 4.26
C TRP A 211 -15.70 3.01 3.71
N ALA A 212 -15.61 3.37 2.43
CA ALA A 212 -16.48 4.34 1.77
C ALA A 212 -17.96 3.94 1.83
N MET A 213 -18.25 2.68 1.49
CA MET A 213 -19.61 2.12 1.57
C MET A 213 -20.16 2.16 2.99
N THR A 214 -19.34 1.76 3.98
CA THR A 214 -19.72 1.77 5.40
C THR A 214 -20.02 3.20 5.87
N LEU A 215 -19.24 4.18 5.43
CA LEU A 215 -19.44 5.58 5.80
C LEU A 215 -20.76 6.14 5.23
N CYS A 216 -21.08 5.84 3.97
CA CYS A 216 -22.35 6.22 3.34
C CYS A 216 -23.56 5.54 4.03
N ARG A 217 -23.46 4.25 4.32
CA ARG A 217 -24.51 3.50 5.04
C ARG A 217 -24.75 4.06 6.45
N ASN A 218 -23.69 4.44 7.17
CA ASN A 218 -23.78 5.09 8.47
C ASN A 218 -24.41 6.51 8.37
N ALA A 219 -24.34 7.15 7.22
CA ALA A 219 -25.05 8.39 6.93
C ALA A 219 -26.52 8.17 6.54
N GLY A 220 -26.96 6.93 6.32
CA GLY A 220 -28.34 6.54 6.08
C GLY A 220 -28.71 6.33 4.61
N PHE A 221 -27.75 6.16 3.72
CA PHE A 221 -28.01 5.91 2.30
C PHE A 221 -27.06 4.89 1.69
N GLU A 222 -27.46 4.26 0.58
CA GLU A 222 -26.64 3.41 -0.26
C GLU A 222 -26.12 4.25 -1.44
N PRO A 223 -24.79 4.38 -1.64
CA PRO A 223 -24.25 5.21 -2.70
C PRO A 223 -24.49 4.60 -4.09
N ASP A 224 -24.92 5.42 -5.07
CA ASP A 224 -25.03 5.04 -6.49
C ASP A 224 -23.66 5.06 -7.14
N VAL A 225 -22.91 3.95 -7.02
CA VAL A 225 -21.55 3.84 -7.55
C VAL A 225 -21.60 3.59 -9.06
N ARG A 226 -21.37 4.63 -9.84
CA ARG A 226 -21.40 4.58 -11.31
C ARG A 226 -20.02 4.42 -11.93
N PHE A 227 -18.97 4.79 -11.20
CA PHE A 227 -17.59 4.73 -11.70
C PHE A 227 -16.75 3.95 -10.71
N GLU A 228 -15.93 3.03 -11.22
CA GLU A 228 -15.09 2.16 -10.41
C GLU A 228 -13.67 2.14 -10.95
N THR A 229 -12.71 2.58 -10.15
CA THR A 229 -11.29 2.63 -10.50
C THR A 229 -10.41 2.82 -9.27
N THR A 230 -9.16 2.32 -9.29
CA THR A 230 -8.12 2.63 -8.29
C THR A 230 -7.39 3.93 -8.61
N ASP A 231 -7.63 4.55 -9.77
CA ASP A 231 -6.96 5.78 -10.18
C ASP A 231 -7.63 7.01 -9.54
N LEU A 232 -7.07 7.49 -8.44
CA LEU A 232 -7.58 8.66 -7.71
C LEU A 232 -7.47 9.98 -8.49
N LEU A 233 -6.62 10.07 -9.51
CA LEU A 233 -6.61 11.21 -10.41
C LEU A 233 -7.85 11.19 -11.34
N LEU A 234 -8.32 10.00 -11.73
CA LEU A 234 -9.58 9.88 -12.43
C LEU A 234 -10.77 10.20 -11.51
N HIS A 235 -10.73 9.79 -10.22
CA HIS A 235 -11.74 10.25 -9.24
C HIS A 235 -11.81 11.77 -9.22
N LEU A 236 -10.67 12.44 -9.06
CA LEU A 236 -10.59 13.90 -9.05
C LEU A 236 -11.20 14.51 -10.34
N ARG A 237 -10.85 13.99 -11.51
CA ARG A 237 -11.38 14.48 -12.80
C ARG A 237 -12.88 14.33 -12.92
N LEU A 238 -13.45 13.22 -12.46
CA LEU A 238 -14.91 13.00 -12.47
C LEU A 238 -15.63 13.98 -11.53
N VAL A 239 -15.03 14.32 -10.39
CA VAL A 239 -15.56 15.35 -9.49
C VAL A 239 -15.46 16.74 -10.11
N GLU A 240 -14.31 17.12 -10.67
CA GLU A 240 -14.11 18.41 -11.37
C GLU A 240 -15.13 18.65 -12.48
N GLN A 241 -15.45 17.57 -13.23
CA GLN A 241 -16.41 17.62 -14.35
C GLN A 241 -17.87 17.40 -13.91
N GLN A 242 -18.14 17.40 -12.59
CA GLN A 242 -19.48 17.27 -12.02
C GLN A 242 -20.20 15.96 -12.34
N HIS A 243 -19.45 14.87 -12.57
CA HIS A 243 -20.01 13.56 -12.86
C HIS A 243 -20.27 12.73 -11.61
N ALA A 244 -19.49 12.95 -10.54
CA ALA A 244 -19.57 12.15 -9.32
C ALA A 244 -19.08 12.90 -8.07
N ALA A 245 -19.49 12.44 -6.90
CA ALA A 245 -18.82 12.71 -5.63
C ALA A 245 -17.74 11.65 -5.37
N ALA A 246 -16.73 11.97 -4.55
CA ALA A 246 -15.67 11.05 -4.17
C ALA A 246 -15.16 11.29 -2.75
N PHE A 247 -14.51 10.28 -2.18
CA PHE A 247 -13.61 10.49 -1.06
C PHE A 247 -12.18 10.57 -1.59
N LEU A 248 -11.47 11.65 -1.25
CA LEU A 248 -10.10 11.88 -1.71
C LEU A 248 -9.16 12.12 -0.53
N PRO A 249 -7.98 11.51 -0.52
CA PRO A 249 -6.93 11.78 0.45
C PRO A 249 -6.15 13.05 0.08
N ASP A 250 -5.58 13.73 1.09
CA ASP A 250 -4.81 14.97 0.85
C ASP A 250 -3.51 14.71 0.04
N LEU A 251 -3.01 13.46 0.00
CA LEU A 251 -1.87 13.11 -0.85
C LEU A 251 -2.15 13.22 -2.36
N VAL A 252 -3.41 13.19 -2.80
CA VAL A 252 -3.76 13.33 -4.22
C VAL A 252 -3.37 14.69 -4.79
N TRP A 253 -3.27 15.71 -3.96
CA TRP A 253 -2.95 17.07 -4.37
C TRP A 253 -1.45 17.30 -4.61
N ASP A 254 -0.59 16.49 -4.00
CA ASP A 254 0.88 16.61 -4.11
C ASP A 254 1.39 18.05 -4.01
N GLY A 255 0.89 18.79 -3.02
CA GLY A 255 1.25 20.21 -2.80
C GLY A 255 0.52 21.23 -3.70
N HIS A 256 -0.36 20.79 -4.60
CA HIS A 256 -1.22 21.68 -5.36
C HIS A 256 -2.47 22.06 -4.56
N SER A 257 -3.03 23.24 -4.88
CA SER A 257 -4.31 23.65 -4.30
C SER A 257 -5.44 22.78 -4.83
N PRO A 258 -6.40 22.38 -3.98
CA PRO A 258 -7.58 21.64 -4.42
C PRO A 258 -8.38 22.41 -5.49
N THR A 259 -8.81 21.69 -6.51
CA THR A 259 -9.60 22.22 -7.64
C THR A 259 -11.10 21.97 -7.49
N VAL A 260 -11.51 21.33 -6.39
CA VAL A 260 -12.88 20.94 -6.06
C VAL A 260 -13.24 21.41 -4.64
N THR A 261 -14.53 21.42 -4.34
CA THR A 261 -14.98 21.71 -2.97
C THR A 261 -14.69 20.53 -2.07
N LEU A 262 -13.93 20.76 -0.99
CA LEU A 262 -13.60 19.76 0.02
C LEU A 262 -14.39 19.98 1.30
N ARG A 263 -14.98 18.93 1.85
CA ARG A 263 -15.65 18.92 3.14
C ARG A 263 -14.97 17.95 4.10
N GLN A 264 -14.97 18.30 5.38
CA GLN A 264 -14.44 17.41 6.41
C GLN A 264 -15.34 16.20 6.61
N LEU A 265 -14.74 15.07 6.93
CA LEU A 265 -15.44 13.85 7.32
C LEU A 265 -15.78 13.84 8.83
N PRO A 266 -16.69 12.96 9.28
CA PRO A 266 -16.99 12.78 10.70
C PRO A 266 -15.75 12.45 11.53
N ARG A 267 -15.76 12.76 12.82
CA ARG A 267 -14.65 12.39 13.71
C ARG A 267 -14.40 10.89 13.68
N GLY A 268 -13.14 10.48 13.70
CA GLY A 268 -12.73 9.07 13.60
C GLY A 268 -12.69 8.51 12.16
N GLN A 269 -13.12 9.29 11.14
CA GLN A 269 -13.11 8.91 9.73
C GLN A 269 -12.24 9.85 8.87
N ARG A 270 -11.40 10.67 9.49
CA ARG A 270 -10.76 11.83 8.86
C ARG A 270 -9.38 11.57 8.28
N ALA A 271 -8.80 10.44 8.51
CA ALA A 271 -7.48 10.12 8.00
C ALA A 271 -7.32 8.62 7.79
N ARG A 272 -6.58 8.24 6.74
CA ARG A 272 -6.01 6.90 6.59
C ARG A 272 -4.58 6.92 7.11
N ARG A 273 -4.14 5.80 7.67
CA ARG A 273 -2.76 5.62 8.12
C ARG A 273 -1.94 5.02 7.00
N ILE A 274 -0.82 5.63 6.69
CA ILE A 274 0.16 5.09 5.76
C ILE A 274 1.35 4.56 6.55
N SER A 275 1.81 3.38 6.17
CA SER A 275 2.90 2.66 6.82
C SER A 275 3.84 2.02 5.80
N THR A 276 5.04 1.71 6.24
CA THR A 276 5.97 0.83 5.55
C THR A 276 5.89 -0.56 6.16
N VAL A 277 5.74 -1.57 5.32
CA VAL A 277 5.63 -2.98 5.73
C VAL A 277 6.78 -3.76 5.12
N VAL A 278 7.43 -4.59 5.93
CA VAL A 278 8.54 -5.48 5.53
C VAL A 278 8.34 -6.86 6.14
N ARG A 279 9.04 -7.88 5.62
CA ARG A 279 9.07 -9.19 6.28
C ARG A 279 9.83 -9.10 7.59
N ARG A 280 9.41 -9.89 8.56
CA ARG A 280 10.10 -10.02 9.83
C ARG A 280 11.55 -10.48 9.60
N GLY A 281 12.47 -9.81 10.29
CA GLY A 281 13.92 -10.01 10.11
C GLY A 281 14.55 -9.10 9.06
N GLY A 282 13.79 -8.55 8.11
CA GLY A 282 14.26 -7.62 7.09
C GLY A 282 14.27 -6.15 7.53
N SER A 283 13.64 -5.81 8.66
CA SER A 283 13.48 -4.42 9.13
C SER A 283 14.81 -3.70 9.39
N ARG A 284 15.87 -4.46 9.73
CA ARG A 284 17.23 -3.93 9.99
C ARG A 284 18.12 -3.89 8.75
N HIS A 285 17.63 -4.36 7.61
CA HIS A 285 18.44 -4.32 6.39
C HIS A 285 18.75 -2.86 6.00
N PRO A 286 20.02 -2.49 5.76
CA PRO A 286 20.42 -1.09 5.52
C PRO A 286 19.67 -0.42 4.37
N ALA A 287 19.33 -1.14 3.30
CA ALA A 287 18.52 -0.60 2.19
C ALA A 287 17.09 -0.27 2.63
N VAL A 288 16.49 -1.08 3.51
CA VAL A 288 15.16 -0.83 4.09
C VAL A 288 15.21 0.41 4.99
N LEU A 289 16.20 0.50 5.88
CA LEU A 289 16.39 1.66 6.76
C LEU A 289 16.61 2.93 5.97
N ALA A 290 17.48 2.91 4.95
CA ALA A 290 17.73 4.06 4.08
C ALA A 290 16.46 4.49 3.32
N CYS A 291 15.65 3.53 2.85
CA CYS A 291 14.39 3.82 2.18
C CYS A 291 13.36 4.45 3.14
N ARG A 292 13.22 3.92 4.36
CA ARG A 292 12.35 4.48 5.40
C ARG A 292 12.76 5.89 5.79
N ASP A 293 14.05 6.14 6.00
CA ASP A 293 14.59 7.48 6.29
C ASP A 293 14.29 8.47 5.15
N ALA A 294 14.49 8.05 3.90
CA ALA A 294 14.19 8.87 2.74
C ALA A 294 12.69 9.18 2.59
N LEU A 295 11.80 8.22 2.89
CA LEU A 295 10.35 8.41 2.89
C LEU A 295 9.91 9.36 4.01
N LEU A 296 10.44 9.20 5.25
CA LEU A 296 10.17 10.11 6.37
C LEU A 296 10.61 11.54 6.05
N HIS A 297 11.77 11.68 5.40
CA HIS A 297 12.24 12.99 4.96
C HIS A 297 11.33 13.61 3.89
N ALA A 298 10.83 12.81 2.95
CA ALA A 298 9.84 13.26 1.96
C ALA A 298 8.55 13.75 2.62
N VAL A 299 8.06 13.06 3.65
CA VAL A 299 6.90 13.50 4.47
C VAL A 299 7.19 14.84 5.13
N THR A 300 8.36 15.00 5.76
CA THR A 300 8.74 16.23 6.46
C THR A 300 8.82 17.44 5.51
N LEU A 301 9.43 17.27 4.34
CA LEU A 301 9.54 18.32 3.32
C LEU A 301 8.14 18.74 2.82
N ARG A 302 7.23 17.80 2.68
CA ARG A 302 5.87 18.08 2.27
C ARG A 302 5.10 18.88 3.33
N SER A 303 5.19 18.49 4.61
CA SER A 303 4.54 19.20 5.72
C SER A 303 5.02 20.66 5.82
N GLY A 304 6.30 20.91 5.66
CA GLY A 304 6.87 22.26 5.65
C GLY A 304 6.40 23.13 4.46
N ARG A 305 6.09 22.53 3.30
CA ARG A 305 5.49 23.24 2.16
C ARG A 305 4.03 23.63 2.40
N ALA A 306 3.27 22.79 3.10
CA ALA A 306 1.88 23.04 3.42
C ALA A 306 1.71 24.22 4.41
N GLU A 307 2.64 24.38 5.36
CA GLU A 307 2.63 25.49 6.36
C GLU A 307 3.20 26.81 5.80
N GLY A 308 4.09 26.77 4.77
CA GLY A 308 4.76 27.93 4.16
C GLY A 308 3.98 28.60 3.02
N GLY A 309 2.86 28.06 2.59
CA GLY A 309 2.14 28.47 1.38
C GLY A 309 1.11 29.59 1.57
N THR A 310 1.53 30.78 2.08
CA THR A 310 0.76 32.01 1.83
C THR A 310 1.66 32.97 1.03
N PRO A 311 1.50 33.11 -0.29
CA PRO A 311 2.21 34.16 -1.02
C PRO A 311 1.57 35.49 -0.64
N ARG A 312 2.25 36.30 0.16
CA ARG A 312 1.99 37.73 0.25
C ARG A 312 2.35 38.36 -1.09
N THR A 313 1.37 38.53 -1.96
CA THR A 313 1.50 39.43 -3.11
C THR A 313 1.43 40.87 -2.61
N HIS A 314 2.57 41.44 -2.29
CA HIS A 314 2.73 42.90 -2.26
C HIS A 314 2.83 43.38 -3.71
N PHE A 315 1.70 43.80 -4.25
CA PHE A 315 1.66 44.68 -5.41
C PHE A 315 1.86 46.12 -4.89
N GLU A 316 3.10 46.61 -4.84
CA GLU A 316 3.39 48.02 -4.74
C GLU A 316 3.06 48.69 -6.08
N ARG A 317 1.95 49.43 -6.09
CA ARG A 317 1.68 50.40 -7.16
C ARG A 317 2.61 51.60 -6.94
N GLY A 318 3.71 51.65 -7.68
CA GLY A 318 4.48 52.85 -7.83
C GLY A 318 3.65 53.93 -8.55
N SER A 319 3.30 54.93 -7.81
CA SER A 319 2.72 56.15 -8.34
C SER A 319 3.78 56.97 -9.08
N ALA A 320 3.65 57.03 -10.40
CA ALA A 320 4.33 58.07 -11.18
C ALA A 320 3.42 59.27 -11.36
N LYS A 321 3.86 60.46 -10.95
CA LYS A 321 3.40 61.78 -11.33
C LYS A 321 4.64 62.69 -11.47
N PRO A 322 4.45 63.80 -12.18
CA PRO A 322 4.15 64.02 -13.61
C PRO A 322 5.44 64.33 -14.35
#